data_7e73abc1b85b4d94844b129f2f868adc
#
_entry.id   7e73abc1b85b4d94844b129f2f868adc
#
_cell.length_a   1.000
_cell.length_b   1.000
_cell.length_c   1.000
_cell.angle_alpha   90.00
_cell.angle_beta   90.00
_cell.angle_gamma   90.00
#
_symmetry.space_group_name_H-M   'P 1'
#
loop_
_entity.id
_entity.type
_entity.pdbx_description
1 polymer ?
#
loop_
_entity_poly.entity_id
_entity_poly.type
_entity_poly.pdbx_seq_one_letter_code
_entity_poly.pdbx_strand_id
1 'polypeptide(L)'
;MAKKISREEEAEIPRFECHKEARNWFVMKYGDDFEYATSEVYGNEICYYYNLILDRETYQEENRKLIDGRLSHGLALLNSYQSIEITSTGSVHIIH
;
A
#
# COMPACT_ATOMS: atom_id res chain seq x y z
N MET A 1 6.42 -6.81 -11.84
CA MET A 1 5.40 -6.01 -11.12
C MET A 1 4.64 -6.88 -10.14
N ALA A 2 4.23 -6.31 -9.04
CA ALA A 2 3.47 -7.03 -8.03
C ALA A 2 2.07 -7.37 -8.54
N LYS A 3 1.52 -8.46 -8.04
CA LYS A 3 0.13 -8.82 -8.29
C LYS A 3 -0.69 -8.42 -7.08
N LYS A 4 -1.97 -8.11 -7.32
CA LYS A 4 -2.89 -7.80 -6.24
C LYS A 4 -2.95 -8.95 -5.24
N ILE A 5 -2.84 -8.62 -3.96
CA ILE A 5 -2.91 -9.62 -2.88
C ILE A 5 -4.35 -10.10 -2.76
N SER A 6 -4.57 -11.40 -2.89
CA SER A 6 -5.89 -12.01 -2.73
C SER A 6 -6.21 -12.18 -1.25
N ARG A 7 -7.48 -12.45 -0.96
CA ARG A 7 -7.90 -12.73 0.42
C ARG A 7 -7.24 -13.99 0.97
N GLU A 8 -6.97 -14.97 0.11
CA GLU A 8 -6.27 -16.19 0.49
C GLU A 8 -4.82 -15.91 0.85
N GLU A 9 -4.15 -15.07 0.06
CA GLU A 9 -2.78 -14.65 0.34
C GLU A 9 -2.72 -13.79 1.61
N GLU A 10 -3.70 -12.93 1.83
CA GLU A 10 -3.80 -12.14 3.04
C GLU A 10 -3.83 -13.01 4.29
N ALA A 11 -4.57 -14.13 4.24
CA ALA A 11 -4.68 -15.06 5.35
C ALA A 11 -3.33 -15.74 5.67
N GLU A 12 -2.41 -15.78 4.72
CA GLU A 12 -1.09 -16.38 4.90
C GLU A 12 -0.05 -15.40 5.45
N ILE A 13 -0.39 -14.11 5.54
CA ILE A 13 0.52 -13.11 6.09
C ILE A 13 0.73 -13.38 7.58
N PRO A 14 2.00 -13.46 8.04
CA PRO A 14 2.26 -13.73 9.46
C PRO A 14 1.83 -12.56 10.36
N ARG A 15 1.74 -12.82 11.64
CA ARG A 15 1.47 -11.78 12.62
C ARG A 15 2.77 -11.05 12.95
N PHE A 16 2.67 -9.74 13.16
CA PHE A 16 3.80 -8.90 13.52
C PHE A 16 3.55 -8.24 14.87
N GLU A 17 4.62 -7.95 15.59
CA GLU A 17 4.55 -7.31 16.90
C GLU A 17 4.62 -5.78 16.82
N CYS A 18 5.12 -5.26 15.71
CA CYS A 18 5.24 -3.81 15.49
C CYS A 18 5.23 -3.48 14.01
N HIS A 19 5.07 -2.19 13.72
CA HIS A 19 5.07 -1.67 12.36
C HIS A 19 6.35 -2.04 11.60
N LYS A 20 7.51 -1.91 12.25
CA LYS A 20 8.81 -2.17 11.61
C LYS A 20 8.93 -3.60 11.07
N GLU A 21 8.48 -4.58 11.85
CA GLU A 21 8.50 -5.97 11.42
C GLU A 21 7.60 -6.20 10.20
N ALA A 22 6.38 -5.67 10.25
CA ALA A 22 5.44 -5.79 9.15
C ALA A 22 6.00 -5.12 7.89
N ARG A 23 6.50 -3.90 8.02
CA ARG A 23 7.09 -3.15 6.91
C ARG A 23 8.25 -3.94 6.27
N ASN A 24 9.14 -4.47 7.09
CA ASN A 24 10.29 -5.22 6.59
C ASN A 24 9.87 -6.46 5.81
N TRP A 25 8.84 -7.15 6.28
CA TRP A 25 8.30 -8.32 5.57
C TRP A 25 7.82 -7.96 4.16
N PHE A 26 7.05 -6.86 4.04
CA PHE A 26 6.54 -6.41 2.75
C PHE A 26 7.67 -5.90 1.84
N VAL A 27 8.63 -5.18 2.40
CA VAL A 27 9.79 -4.67 1.64
C VAL A 27 10.61 -5.83 1.08
N MET A 28 10.83 -6.87 1.86
CA MET A 28 11.56 -8.05 1.40
C MET A 28 10.81 -8.81 0.32
N LYS A 29 9.49 -8.84 0.40
CA LYS A 29 8.67 -9.58 -0.56
C LYS A 29 8.42 -8.81 -1.85
N TYR A 30 8.18 -7.52 -1.78
CA TYR A 30 7.75 -6.70 -2.91
C TYR A 30 8.78 -5.65 -3.36
N GLY A 31 9.79 -5.39 -2.55
CA GLY A 31 10.84 -4.44 -2.91
C GLY A 31 10.31 -3.04 -3.17
N ASP A 32 10.73 -2.44 -4.28
CA ASP A 32 10.38 -1.07 -4.64
C ASP A 32 8.89 -0.88 -4.99
N ASP A 33 8.15 -1.96 -5.19
CA ASP A 33 6.72 -1.87 -5.47
C ASP A 33 5.90 -1.57 -4.21
N PHE A 34 6.51 -1.67 -3.03
CA PHE A 34 5.87 -1.35 -1.76
C PHE A 34 6.30 0.06 -1.33
N GLU A 35 5.43 1.06 -1.56
CA GLU A 35 5.74 2.46 -1.31
C GLU A 35 4.96 3.03 -0.13
N TYR A 36 5.64 3.81 0.71
CA TYR A 36 5.01 4.57 1.77
C TYR A 36 4.19 5.72 1.19
N ALA A 37 2.95 5.87 1.62
CA ALA A 37 2.08 6.95 1.17
C ALA A 37 1.94 8.05 2.23
N THR A 38 1.40 7.70 3.38
CA THR A 38 1.17 8.66 4.47
C THR A 38 0.96 7.93 5.80
N SER A 39 0.80 8.68 6.87
CA SER A 39 0.45 8.12 8.17
C SER A 39 -0.51 9.06 8.89
N GLU A 40 -1.32 8.49 9.79
CA GLU A 40 -2.26 9.23 10.61
C GLU A 40 -2.19 8.72 12.05
N VAL A 41 -2.42 9.62 13.00
CA VAL A 41 -2.43 9.30 14.43
C VAL A 41 -3.87 9.10 14.90
N TYR A 42 -4.13 7.95 15.51
CA TYR A 42 -5.43 7.62 16.09
C TYR A 42 -5.23 7.28 17.57
N GLY A 43 -5.50 8.26 18.43
CA GLY A 43 -5.26 8.07 19.86
C GLY A 43 -3.80 7.77 20.17
N ASN A 44 -3.52 6.58 20.69
CA ASN A 44 -2.16 6.14 21.02
C ASN A 44 -1.49 5.33 19.92
N GLU A 45 -2.19 5.12 18.80
CA GLU A 45 -1.68 4.36 17.67
C GLU A 45 -1.40 5.24 16.48
N ILE A 46 -0.45 4.80 15.65
CA ILE A 46 -0.19 5.41 14.35
C ILE A 46 -0.57 4.37 13.30
N CYS A 47 -1.32 4.79 12.29
CA CYS A 47 -1.63 3.96 11.14
C CYS A 47 -0.80 4.44 9.96
N TYR A 48 0.01 3.55 9.40
CA TYR A 48 0.87 3.83 8.24
C TYR A 48 0.21 3.28 6.99
N TYR A 49 0.08 4.12 5.98
CA TYR A 49 -0.54 3.76 4.70
C TYR A 49 0.51 3.55 3.64
N TYR A 50 0.44 2.40 2.98
CA TYR A 50 1.34 2.03 1.89
C TYR A 50 0.56 1.70 0.64
N ASN A 51 1.21 1.87 -0.50
CA ASN A 51 0.65 1.48 -1.79
C ASN A 51 1.52 0.37 -2.38
N LEU A 52 0.90 -0.76 -2.67
CA LEU A 52 1.55 -1.82 -3.43
C LEU A 52 1.30 -1.53 -4.90
N ILE A 53 2.34 -1.21 -5.64
CA ILE A 53 2.24 -0.79 -7.03
C ILE A 53 2.03 -2.01 -7.91
N LEU A 54 0.89 -2.07 -8.59
CA LEU A 54 0.51 -3.18 -9.47
C LEU A 54 0.83 -2.87 -10.93
N ASP A 55 0.71 -1.60 -11.32
CA ASP A 55 1.00 -1.12 -12.67
C ASP A 55 1.70 0.24 -12.53
N ARG A 56 3.03 0.20 -12.51
CA ARG A 56 3.85 1.38 -12.24
C ARG A 56 3.67 2.45 -13.30
N GLU A 57 3.58 2.08 -14.55
CA GLU A 57 3.42 3.03 -15.65
C GLU A 57 2.12 3.82 -15.50
N THR A 58 1.00 3.13 -15.31
CA THR A 58 -0.29 3.78 -15.11
C THR A 58 -0.30 4.60 -13.82
N TYR A 59 0.26 4.06 -12.74
CA TYR A 59 0.33 4.75 -11.45
C TYR A 59 1.08 6.08 -11.58
N GLN A 60 2.24 6.08 -12.22
CA GLN A 60 3.05 7.29 -12.42
C GLN A 60 2.37 8.29 -13.34
N GLU A 61 1.78 7.81 -14.43
CA GLU A 61 1.09 8.67 -15.40
C GLU A 61 -0.13 9.36 -14.79
N GLU A 62 -0.97 8.62 -14.07
CA GLU A 62 -2.17 9.18 -13.44
C GLU A 62 -1.81 10.16 -12.32
N ASN A 63 -0.78 9.88 -11.53
CA ASN A 63 -0.29 10.81 -10.51
C ASN A 63 0.26 12.09 -11.15
N ARG A 64 0.93 12.00 -12.28
CA ARG A 64 1.43 13.17 -13.01
C ARG A 64 0.26 14.05 -13.47
N LYS A 65 -0.82 13.45 -13.96
CA LYS A 65 -2.02 14.20 -14.37
C LYS A 65 -2.62 14.97 -13.21
N LEU A 66 -2.67 14.36 -12.03
CA LEU A 66 -3.18 15.02 -10.82
C LEU A 66 -2.29 16.20 -10.40
N ILE A 67 -0.98 16.05 -10.47
CA ILE A 67 -0.02 17.12 -10.14
C ILE A 67 -0.16 18.27 -11.13
N ASP A 68 -0.36 17.98 -12.42
CA ASP A 68 -0.52 18.97 -13.46
C ASP A 68 -1.91 19.62 -13.49
N GLY A 69 -2.80 19.23 -12.58
CA GLY A 69 -4.16 19.76 -12.51
C GLY A 69 -5.09 19.19 -13.58
N ARG A 70 -4.71 18.11 -14.25
CA ARG A 70 -5.53 17.45 -15.26
C ARG A 70 -6.52 16.51 -14.61
N LEU A 71 -7.65 16.28 -15.31
CA LEU A 71 -8.61 15.28 -14.87
C LEU A 71 -8.03 13.89 -15.06
N SER A 72 -7.94 13.14 -13.96
CA SER A 72 -7.53 11.74 -13.99
C SER A 72 -8.77 10.86 -14.06
N HIS A 73 -8.68 9.73 -14.77
CA HIS A 73 -9.69 8.68 -14.69
C HIS A 73 -9.42 7.92 -13.40
N GLY A 74 -10.17 8.26 -12.33
CA GLY A 74 -9.95 7.69 -11.01
C GLY A 74 -9.86 6.17 -10.98
N LEU A 75 -10.58 5.47 -11.86
CA LEU A 75 -10.54 4.01 -11.95
C LEU A 75 -9.17 3.48 -12.38
N ALA A 76 -8.50 4.15 -13.34
CA ALA A 76 -7.18 3.72 -13.79
C ALA A 76 -6.17 3.82 -12.65
N LEU A 77 -6.19 4.93 -11.90
CA LEU A 77 -5.30 5.10 -10.75
C LEU A 77 -5.60 4.05 -9.67
N LEU A 78 -6.86 3.86 -9.30
CA LEU A 78 -7.27 2.91 -8.26
C LEU A 78 -6.89 1.47 -8.59
N ASN A 79 -6.89 1.11 -9.89
CA ASN A 79 -6.51 -0.22 -10.32
C ASN A 79 -5.00 -0.41 -10.49
N SER A 80 -4.22 0.68 -10.39
CA SER A 80 -2.77 0.62 -10.54
C SER A 80 -2.03 0.31 -9.24
N TYR A 81 -2.72 0.31 -8.11
CA TYR A 81 -2.13 -0.02 -6.81
C TYR A 81 -3.16 -0.65 -5.87
N GLN A 82 -2.65 -1.27 -4.81
CA GLN A 82 -3.48 -1.81 -3.73
C GLN A 82 -3.05 -1.16 -2.42
N SER A 83 -4.00 -0.64 -1.65
CA SER A 83 -3.70 0.01 -0.38
C SER A 83 -3.46 -1.02 0.72
N ILE A 84 -2.44 -0.80 1.52
CA ILE A 84 -2.09 -1.63 2.66
C ILE A 84 -1.93 -0.72 3.87
N GLU A 85 -2.62 -1.02 4.96
CA GLU A 85 -2.54 -0.27 6.20
C GLU A 85 -1.80 -1.11 7.25
N ILE A 86 -0.80 -0.50 7.90
CA ILE A 86 -0.03 -1.15 8.97
C ILE A 86 -0.06 -0.25 10.19
N THR A 87 -0.53 -0.76 11.31
CA THR A 87 -0.55 0.02 12.56
C THR A 87 0.77 -0.10 13.32
N SER A 88 0.98 0.79 14.28
CA SER A 88 2.15 0.76 15.16
C SER A 88 2.26 -0.53 15.97
N THR A 89 1.14 -1.23 16.17
CA THR A 89 1.09 -2.54 16.86
C THR A 89 1.36 -3.73 15.95
N GLY A 90 1.57 -3.47 14.65
CA GLY A 90 1.87 -4.53 13.69
C GLY A 90 0.66 -5.15 13.01
N SER A 91 -0.54 -4.63 13.26
CA SER A 91 -1.75 -5.10 12.56
C SER A 91 -1.72 -4.67 11.11
N VAL A 92 -2.04 -5.60 10.20
CA VAL A 92 -2.04 -5.37 8.76
C VAL A 92 -3.46 -5.48 8.23
N HIS A 93 -3.86 -4.50 7.42
CA HIS A 93 -5.15 -4.49 6.75
C HIS A 93 -4.94 -4.25 5.26
N ILE A 94 -5.34 -5.21 4.44
CA ILE A 94 -5.25 -5.13 2.98
C ILE A 94 -6.60 -4.66 2.44
N ILE A 95 -6.60 -3.63 1.63
CA ILE A 95 -7.81 -3.12 0.98
C ILE A 95 -8.03 -3.88 -0.33
N HIS A 96 -9.17 -4.49 -0.45
CA HIS A 96 -9.52 -5.30 -1.63
C HIS A 96 -10.46 -4.62 -2.60
#